data_241fdd5d32a939a9c4cc60541b232128
#
_entry.id   241fdd5d32a939a9c4cc60541b232128
#
_cell.length_a   1.000
_cell.length_b   1.000
_cell.length_c   1.000
_cell.angle_alpha   90.00
_cell.angle_beta   90.00
_cell.angle_gamma   90.00
#
_symmetry.space_group_name_H-M   'P 1'
#
loop_
_entity.id
_entity.type
_entity.pdbx_description
1 polymer ?
#
loop_
_entity_poly.entity_id
_entity_poly.type
_entity_poly.pdbx_seq_one_letter_code
_entity_poly.pdbx_strand_id
1 'polypeptide(L)'
;VYYTISMRSSKFTNADGVEYELLWKKPHYKYNAEGLCCSPEADDPKILIDPTLKNRRKMSVLIEEITHAFFWEKSEREVRKFSSTLAKLIQKNIKEPRSH
;
A
#
# COMPACT_ATOMS: atom_id res chain seq x y z
N VAL A 1 -4.37 -10.54 -24.98
CA VAL A 1 -4.35 -10.34 -24.49
C VAL A 1 -4.55 -9.97 -23.65
N TYR A 2 -4.50 -9.79 -23.36
CA TYR A 2 -4.60 -9.46 -22.67
C TYR A 2 -4.37 -9.20 -21.70
N TYR A 3 -4.07 -9.05 -21.21
CA TYR A 3 -3.89 -8.73 -20.53
C TYR A 3 -3.72 -8.30 -19.68
N THR A 4 -3.36 -8.37 -19.49
CA THR A 4 -3.05 -7.90 -18.89
C THR A 4 -3.35 -7.31 -18.03
N ILE A 5 -3.63 -7.06 -17.76
CA ILE A 5 -4.02 -6.47 -17.09
C ILE A 5 -3.79 -6.55 -16.06
N SER A 6 -3.45 -6.50 -15.87
CA SER A 6 -3.30 -6.54 -15.05
C SER A 6 -2.86 -6.40 -13.96
N MET A 7 -2.14 -6.91 -13.53
CA MET A 7 -1.59 -6.67 -12.28
C MET A 7 -0.41 -5.84 -12.43
N ARG A 8 -0.54 -4.58 -12.14
CA ARG A 8 0.64 -3.75 -12.05
C ARG A 8 1.43 -4.18 -10.83
N SER A 9 2.74 -4.19 -10.95
CA SER A 9 3.59 -4.47 -9.81
C SER A 9 4.71 -3.45 -9.76
N SER A 10 5.18 -3.18 -8.56
CA SER A 10 6.32 -2.30 -8.31
C SER A 10 7.19 -2.96 -7.28
N LYS A 11 8.46 -2.61 -7.26
CA LYS A 11 9.35 -3.12 -6.23
C LYS A 11 9.98 -1.97 -5.50
N PHE A 12 10.25 -2.16 -4.23
CA PHE A 12 10.96 -1.18 -3.44
C PHE A 12 11.71 -1.90 -2.33
N THR A 13 12.64 -1.19 -1.71
CA THR A 13 13.46 -1.74 -0.64
C THR A 13 13.19 -0.94 0.62
N ASN A 14 12.97 -1.62 1.74
CA ASN A 14 12.75 -0.91 2.99
C ASN A 14 14.09 -0.45 3.58
N ALA A 15 14.05 0.17 4.76
CA ALA A 15 15.26 0.74 5.35
C ALA A 15 16.32 -0.30 5.69
N ASP A 16 15.92 -1.54 5.89
CA ASP A 16 16.86 -2.61 6.23
C ASP A 16 17.34 -3.40 5.03
N GLY A 17 17.03 -2.94 3.83
CA GLY A 17 17.49 -3.61 2.62
C GLY A 17 16.63 -4.75 2.16
N VAL A 18 15.45 -4.92 2.73
CA VAL A 18 14.54 -6.00 2.32
C VAL A 18 13.72 -5.54 1.13
N GLU A 19 13.76 -6.34 0.05
CA GLU A 19 13.01 -6.01 -1.14
C GLU A 19 11.58 -6.51 -1.04
N TYR A 20 10.64 -5.63 -1.33
CA TYR A 20 9.21 -5.94 -1.36
C TYR A 20 8.69 -5.81 -2.77
N GLU A 21 7.71 -6.63 -3.09
CA GLU A 21 6.94 -6.47 -4.32
C GLU A 21 5.53 -6.01 -3.96
N LEU A 22 5.09 -4.93 -4.59
CA LEU A 22 3.76 -4.38 -4.36
C LEU A 22 2.87 -4.76 -5.53
N LEU A 23 1.75 -5.40 -5.22
CA LEU A 23 0.82 -5.89 -6.22
C LEU A 23 -0.57 -5.32 -5.97
N TRP A 24 -1.21 -4.90 -7.04
CA TRP A 24 -2.61 -4.47 -6.97
C TRP A 24 -3.48 -5.70 -7.17
N LYS A 25 -3.67 -6.41 -6.07
CA LYS A 25 -4.41 -7.65 -6.05
C LYS A 25 -5.09 -7.75 -4.71
N LYS A 26 -6.38 -8.12 -4.73
CA LYS A 26 -7.13 -8.21 -3.49
C LYS A 26 -6.54 -9.29 -2.60
N PRO A 27 -6.30 -9.01 -1.32
CA PRO A 27 -5.84 -10.04 -0.39
C PRO A 27 -6.85 -11.17 -0.29
N HIS A 28 -6.37 -12.36 0.05
CA HIS A 28 -7.23 -13.52 0.18
C HIS A 28 -8.40 -13.19 1.10
N TYR A 29 -9.59 -13.68 0.76
CA TYR A 29 -10.80 -13.30 1.48
C TYR A 29 -10.75 -13.63 2.98
N LYS A 30 -9.98 -14.64 3.37
CA LYS A 30 -9.90 -15.02 4.78
C LYS A 30 -9.30 -13.91 5.64
N TYR A 31 -8.56 -12.98 5.06
CA TYR A 31 -7.99 -11.88 5.82
C TYR A 31 -8.97 -10.72 5.97
N ASN A 32 -10.01 -10.69 5.15
CA ASN A 32 -11.01 -9.62 5.21
C ASN A 32 -10.33 -8.25 5.29
N ALA A 33 -9.37 -8.02 4.41
CA ALA A 33 -8.57 -6.82 4.45
C ALA A 33 -8.51 -6.14 3.09
N GLU A 34 -8.36 -4.81 3.12
CA GLU A 34 -8.20 -4.02 1.91
C GLU A 34 -6.75 -4.02 1.45
N GLY A 35 -5.83 -4.25 2.35
CA GLY A 35 -4.42 -4.34 2.06
C GLY A 35 -3.75 -5.32 3.00
N LEU A 36 -2.58 -5.77 2.60
CA LEU A 36 -1.83 -6.74 3.38
C LEU A 36 -0.35 -6.50 3.16
N CYS A 37 0.42 -6.53 4.23
CA CYS A 37 1.87 -6.42 4.17
C CYS A 37 2.48 -7.62 4.85
N CYS A 38 3.33 -8.35 4.14
CA CYS A 38 4.06 -9.47 4.74
C CYS A 38 5.13 -8.96 5.68
N SER A 39 5.50 -9.82 6.63
CA SER A 39 6.64 -9.53 7.49
C SER A 39 7.90 -9.38 6.65
N PRO A 40 8.81 -8.46 7.02
CA PRO A 40 10.08 -8.36 6.30
C PRO A 40 10.93 -9.61 6.40
N GLU A 41 10.57 -10.52 7.31
CA GLU A 41 11.29 -11.79 7.43
C GLU A 41 10.70 -12.88 6.57
N ALA A 42 9.61 -12.62 5.87
CA ALA A 42 9.04 -13.59 4.97
C ALA A 42 9.99 -13.85 3.80
N ASP A 43 9.87 -15.03 3.20
CA ASP A 43 10.77 -15.41 2.12
C ASP A 43 10.66 -14.51 0.91
N ASP A 44 9.51 -14.02 0.63
CA ASP A 44 9.28 -13.23 -0.59
C ASP A 44 8.26 -12.17 -0.23
N PRO A 45 8.66 -11.16 0.53
CA PRO A 45 7.68 -10.23 1.10
C PRO A 45 6.92 -9.47 0.03
N LYS A 46 5.62 -9.38 0.23
CA LYS A 46 4.74 -8.70 -0.72
C LYS A 46 3.81 -7.77 0.01
N ILE A 47 3.37 -6.78 -0.71
CA ILE A 47 2.25 -5.95 -0.29
C ILE A 47 1.15 -6.17 -1.32
N LEU A 48 -0.06 -6.44 -0.84
CA LEU A 48 -1.23 -6.58 -1.69
C LEU A 48 -2.21 -5.47 -1.37
N ILE A 49 -2.76 -4.85 -2.41
CA ILE A 49 -3.74 -3.80 -2.22
C ILE A 49 -4.91 -4.04 -3.16
N ASP A 50 -6.11 -4.01 -2.61
CA ASP A 50 -7.34 -4.22 -3.37
C ASP A 50 -7.47 -3.13 -4.44
N PRO A 51 -7.43 -3.50 -5.71
CA PRO A 51 -7.48 -2.51 -6.78
C PRO A 51 -8.85 -1.88 -6.99
N THR A 52 -9.89 -2.41 -6.34
CA THR A 52 -11.23 -1.87 -6.50
C THR A 52 -11.55 -0.76 -5.52
N LEU A 53 -10.64 -0.42 -4.63
CA LEU A 53 -10.86 0.67 -3.69
C LEU A 53 -10.97 1.99 -4.42
N LYS A 54 -11.69 2.94 -3.83
CA LYS A 54 -11.75 4.28 -4.39
C LYS A 54 -10.42 5.00 -4.21
N ASN A 55 -10.16 5.95 -5.07
CA ASN A 55 -8.83 6.59 -5.12
C ASN A 55 -8.33 7.08 -3.78
N ARG A 56 -9.22 7.71 -3.02
CA ARG A 56 -8.86 8.21 -1.71
C ARG A 56 -8.42 7.09 -0.79
N ARG A 57 -9.21 6.00 -0.80
CA ARG A 57 -8.92 4.86 0.04
C ARG A 57 -7.68 4.12 -0.44
N LYS A 58 -7.50 4.05 -1.76
CA LYS A 58 -6.29 3.44 -2.32
C LYS A 58 -5.04 4.11 -1.79
N MET A 59 -5.02 5.43 -1.78
CA MET A 59 -3.84 6.15 -1.31
C MET A 59 -3.59 5.87 0.16
N SER A 60 -4.64 5.90 0.96
CA SER A 60 -4.50 5.66 2.40
C SER A 60 -3.99 4.26 2.67
N VAL A 61 -4.54 3.27 1.99
CA VAL A 61 -4.13 1.88 2.20
C VAL A 61 -2.71 1.65 1.67
N LEU A 62 -2.38 2.26 0.54
CA LEU A 62 -1.02 2.15 0.01
C LEU A 62 0.00 2.67 1.02
N ILE A 63 -0.26 3.85 1.58
CA ILE A 63 0.65 4.43 2.56
C ILE A 63 0.73 3.55 3.80
N GLU A 64 -0.41 3.03 4.23
CA GLU A 64 -0.47 2.18 5.42
C GLU A 64 0.41 0.93 5.25
N GLU A 65 0.28 0.25 4.13
CA GLU A 65 1.03 -0.98 3.92
C GLU A 65 2.52 -0.72 3.72
N ILE A 66 2.88 0.35 3.03
CA ILE A 66 4.30 0.70 2.89
C ILE A 66 4.87 1.08 4.25
N THR A 67 4.10 1.77 5.07
CA THR A 67 4.55 2.13 6.42
C THR A 67 4.81 0.88 7.25
N HIS A 68 3.96 -0.13 7.12
CA HIS A 68 4.19 -1.40 7.80
C HIS A 68 5.50 -2.05 7.34
N ALA A 69 5.82 -1.96 6.06
CA ALA A 69 7.05 -2.55 5.54
C ALA A 69 8.29 -1.87 6.10
N PHE A 70 8.21 -0.57 6.36
CA PHE A 70 9.35 0.19 6.89
C PHE A 70 9.43 0.15 8.41
N PHE A 71 8.28 0.08 9.07
CA PHE A 71 8.21 0.18 10.53
C PHE A 71 7.36 -0.96 11.07
N TRP A 72 7.82 -2.18 10.83
CA TRP A 72 7.05 -3.38 11.13
C TRP A 72 6.64 -3.46 12.60
N GLU A 73 7.49 -2.93 13.51
CA GLU A 73 7.22 -3.00 14.94
C GLU A 73 6.16 -2.01 15.43
N LYS A 74 5.80 -1.03 14.62
CA LYS A 74 4.82 -0.05 15.05
C LYS A 74 3.44 -0.68 15.12
N SER A 75 2.64 -0.20 16.05
CA SER A 75 1.29 -0.73 16.22
C SER A 75 0.42 -0.35 15.02
N GLU A 76 -0.60 -1.14 14.82
CA GLU A 76 -1.61 -0.87 13.79
C GLU A 76 -2.21 0.51 13.97
N ARG A 77 -2.46 0.89 15.22
CA ARG A 77 -3.03 2.18 15.53
C ARG A 77 -2.14 3.34 15.10
N GLU A 78 -0.86 3.24 15.40
CA GLU A 78 0.10 4.27 15.02
C GLU A 78 0.22 4.38 13.50
N VAL A 79 0.30 3.23 12.84
CA VAL A 79 0.43 3.21 11.39
C VAL A 79 -0.81 3.82 10.73
N ARG A 80 -1.99 3.49 11.21
CA ARG A 80 -3.22 4.04 10.65
C ARG A 80 -3.32 5.54 10.86
N LYS A 81 -2.94 6.01 12.03
CA LYS A 81 -2.98 7.44 12.31
C LYS A 81 -2.04 8.19 11.37
N PHE A 82 -0.83 7.69 11.24
CA PHE A 82 0.15 8.30 10.33
C PHE A 82 -0.34 8.28 8.90
N SER A 83 -0.83 7.13 8.44
CA SER A 83 -1.22 6.96 7.05
C SER A 83 -2.41 7.83 6.67
N SER A 84 -3.42 7.89 7.52
CA SER A 84 -4.59 8.70 7.22
C SER A 84 -4.24 10.18 7.24
N THR A 85 -3.37 10.59 8.15
CA THR A 85 -2.93 11.99 8.22
C THR A 85 -2.14 12.35 6.97
N LEU A 86 -1.19 11.50 6.60
CA LEU A 86 -0.37 11.76 5.42
C LEU A 86 -1.20 11.78 4.14
N ALA A 87 -2.13 10.84 4.00
CA ALA A 87 -2.98 10.80 2.82
C ALA A 87 -3.80 12.08 2.69
N LYS A 88 -4.35 12.56 3.80
CA LYS A 88 -5.12 13.81 3.77
C LYS A 88 -4.25 14.99 3.39
N LEU A 89 -3.05 15.05 3.93
CA LEU A 89 -2.15 16.16 3.62
C LEU A 89 -1.71 16.14 2.17
N ILE A 90 -1.44 14.96 1.63
CA ILE A 90 -1.06 14.85 0.23
C ILE A 90 -2.20 15.31 -0.65
N GLN A 91 -3.41 14.84 -0.39
CA GLN A 91 -4.54 15.20 -1.21
C GLN A 91 -4.86 16.68 -1.13
N LYS A 92 -4.65 17.28 0.03
CA LYS A 92 -4.92 18.69 0.22
C LYS A 92 -3.88 19.57 -0.45
N ASN A 93 -2.64 19.15 -0.43
CA ASN A 93 -1.53 20.01 -0.86
C ASN A 93 -1.00 19.69 -2.26
N ILE A 94 -1.21 18.48 -2.75
CA ILE A 94 -0.71 18.08 -4.07
C ILE A 94 -1.90 17.71 -4.91
N LYS A 95 -2.60 18.72 -5.39
CA LYS A 95 -3.73 18.48 -6.25
C LYS A 95 -3.25 18.40 -7.68
N GLU A 96 -3.90 17.54 -8.44
CA GLU A 96 -3.63 17.48 -9.85
C GLU A 96 -4.03 18.77 -10.50
N PRO A 97 -3.23 19.27 -11.41
CA PRO A 97 -3.63 20.47 -12.14
C PRO A 97 -4.92 20.18 -12.88
N ARG A 98 -5.87 21.08 -12.74
CA ARG A 98 -7.07 20.94 -13.51
C ARG A 98 -6.90 21.57 -14.82
N SER A 99 -7.42 20.96 -15.83
CA SER A 99 -7.46 21.64 -17.08
C SER A 99 -8.57 22.64 -17.02
N HIS A 100 -8.32 23.81 -17.20
CA HIS A 100 -9.33 24.82 -17.16
C HIS A 100 -9.39 25.55 -18.45
#